data_d90400385eee97f6e53ee37c36d38355
#
_entry.id   d90400385eee97f6e53ee37c36d38355
#
_cell.length_a   1.000
_cell.length_b   1.000
_cell.length_c   1.000
_cell.angle_alpha   90.00
_cell.angle_beta   90.00
_cell.angle_gamma   90.00
#
_symmetry.space_group_name_H-M   'P 1'
#
loop_
_entity.id
_entity.type
_entity.pdbx_description
1 polymer ?
#
loop_
_entity_poly.entity_id
_entity_poly.type
_entity_poly.pdbx_seq_one_letter_code
_entity_poly.pdbx_strand_id
1 'polypeptide(L)'
;DVVNESAVDYAKGKMHPNSKLCLSSRYGIMPGDYTYNSFKQASSLFPDGVQLNINDYWTGPEYASQVRDLIKRGAKIDVIGSQMHLFDPQQCLDIAAGKHIQSPQQVRSVINRLAATGLPVHLSEITITSPNNNKRGQKIQAVITRNLYRLWFSLEPMMGITWWNVVDGCGAVDETGVSGLFTKDMIPKQAYHALNELINHEWKTKGVIKVDSCRQIKFRGFRGNYVISWIDESGNVLTKEYYLK
;
A
#
# COMPACT_ATOMS: atom_id res chain seq x y z
N ASP A 1 10.48 5.94 -3.38
CA ASP A 1 10.82 4.85 -4.32
C ASP A 1 12.19 5.12 -4.94
N VAL A 2 13.05 4.11 -4.98
CA VAL A 2 14.35 4.20 -5.66
C VAL A 2 14.19 3.94 -7.16
N VAL A 3 13.38 2.94 -7.49
CA VAL A 3 13.08 2.55 -8.87
C VAL A 3 11.58 2.30 -9.01
N ASN A 4 11.02 2.77 -10.11
CA ASN A 4 9.61 2.59 -10.45
C ASN A 4 9.45 1.87 -11.80
N GLU A 5 8.53 0.89 -11.88
CA GLU A 5 8.04 0.24 -13.11
C GLU A 5 9.11 -0.40 -13.99
N SER A 6 9.99 -1.17 -13.38
CA SER A 6 11.11 -1.84 -14.06
C SER A 6 10.90 -3.33 -14.34
N ALA A 7 9.86 -3.96 -13.77
CA ALA A 7 9.67 -5.41 -13.86
C ALA A 7 9.43 -5.93 -15.28
N VAL A 8 8.73 -5.17 -16.11
CA VAL A 8 8.51 -5.54 -17.54
C VAL A 8 9.82 -5.52 -18.33
N ASP A 9 10.70 -4.56 -18.07
CA ASP A 9 12.01 -4.50 -18.72
C ASP A 9 12.92 -5.62 -18.21
N TYR A 10 12.86 -5.94 -16.93
CA TYR A 10 13.55 -7.12 -16.37
C TYR A 10 13.07 -8.41 -17.02
N ALA A 11 11.77 -8.64 -17.12
CA ALA A 11 11.17 -9.82 -17.75
C ALA A 11 11.60 -9.99 -19.22
N LYS A 12 11.81 -8.89 -19.94
CA LYS A 12 12.30 -8.86 -21.31
C LYS A 12 13.82 -8.94 -21.42
N GLY A 13 14.55 -9.07 -20.33
CA GLY A 13 16.01 -9.10 -20.29
C GLY A 13 16.69 -7.75 -20.54
N LYS A 14 15.94 -6.65 -20.58
CA LYS A 14 16.47 -5.30 -20.85
C LYS A 14 17.35 -4.75 -19.73
N MET A 15 17.21 -5.32 -18.52
CA MET A 15 17.99 -4.94 -17.34
C MET A 15 19.36 -5.62 -17.27
N HIS A 16 19.60 -6.64 -18.08
CA HIS A 16 20.87 -7.38 -18.05
C HIS A 16 21.93 -6.67 -18.91
N PRO A 17 23.10 -6.32 -18.36
CA PRO A 17 24.12 -5.51 -19.05
C PRO A 17 24.57 -6.08 -20.42
N ASN A 18 24.57 -7.41 -20.55
CA ASN A 18 25.01 -8.11 -21.77
C ASN A 18 23.85 -8.39 -22.73
N SER A 19 22.64 -7.96 -22.43
CA SER A 19 21.49 -8.18 -23.31
C SER A 19 21.45 -7.12 -24.41
N LYS A 20 21.31 -7.56 -25.68
CA LYS A 20 21.03 -6.64 -26.79
C LYS A 20 19.74 -5.82 -26.57
N LEU A 21 18.78 -6.36 -25.83
CA LEU A 21 17.53 -5.68 -25.49
C LEU A 21 17.75 -4.52 -24.50
N CYS A 22 18.80 -4.57 -23.68
CA CYS A 22 19.15 -3.47 -22.77
C CYS A 22 19.43 -2.18 -23.58
N LEU A 23 20.20 -2.28 -24.64
CA LEU A 23 20.58 -1.13 -25.49
C LEU A 23 19.40 -0.56 -26.29
N SER A 24 18.36 -1.34 -26.54
CA SER A 24 17.18 -0.91 -27.31
C SER A 24 16.02 -0.42 -26.43
N SER A 25 16.15 -0.44 -25.08
CA SER A 25 15.10 0.03 -24.19
C SER A 25 15.08 1.57 -24.12
N ARG A 26 13.91 2.15 -23.76
CA ARG A 26 13.84 3.58 -23.43
C ARG A 26 14.74 3.99 -22.26
N TYR A 27 15.15 3.01 -21.46
CA TYR A 27 16.12 3.15 -20.39
C TYR A 27 17.57 2.87 -20.83
N GLY A 28 17.82 2.61 -22.12
CA GLY A 28 19.16 2.30 -22.66
C GLY A 28 20.16 3.46 -22.55
N ILE A 29 19.69 4.67 -22.29
CA ILE A 29 20.52 5.83 -21.90
C ILE A 29 21.06 5.73 -20.48
N MET A 30 20.43 4.89 -19.64
CA MET A 30 20.90 4.60 -18.28
C MET A 30 21.91 3.46 -18.36
N PRO A 31 23.07 3.57 -17.71
CA PRO A 31 24.14 2.59 -17.90
C PRO A 31 23.74 1.22 -17.34
N GLY A 32 23.70 0.23 -18.22
CA GLY A 32 23.59 -1.18 -17.89
C GLY A 32 22.42 -1.51 -17.00
N ASP A 33 22.70 -2.15 -15.88
CA ASP A 33 21.75 -2.53 -14.85
C ASP A 33 21.38 -1.33 -13.95
N TYR A 34 20.62 -0.39 -14.49
CA TYR A 34 20.28 0.85 -13.76
C TYR A 34 19.55 0.58 -12.44
N THR A 35 18.72 -0.45 -12.38
CA THR A 35 17.98 -0.79 -11.16
C THR A 35 18.93 -1.10 -10.01
N TYR A 36 19.88 -2.00 -10.23
CA TYR A 36 20.91 -2.33 -9.25
C TYR A 36 21.77 -1.11 -8.88
N ASN A 37 22.22 -0.37 -9.89
CA ASN A 37 23.06 0.82 -9.69
C ASN A 37 22.33 1.90 -8.89
N SER A 38 21.05 2.12 -9.14
CA SER A 38 20.23 3.08 -8.38
C SER A 38 20.12 2.69 -6.90
N PHE A 39 19.90 1.42 -6.59
CA PHE A 39 19.88 0.95 -5.21
C PHE A 39 21.24 1.06 -4.53
N LYS A 40 22.33 0.76 -5.21
CA LYS A 40 23.70 0.94 -4.68
C LYS A 40 23.98 2.40 -4.35
N GLN A 41 23.61 3.31 -5.26
CA GLN A 41 23.76 4.74 -5.05
C GLN A 41 22.87 5.25 -3.90
N ALA A 42 21.60 4.87 -3.88
CA ALA A 42 20.68 5.25 -2.81
C ALA A 42 21.19 4.78 -1.43
N SER A 43 21.63 3.52 -1.35
CA SER A 43 22.19 2.96 -0.11
C SER A 43 23.46 3.68 0.37
N SER A 44 24.24 4.29 -0.53
CA SER A 44 25.44 5.06 -0.15
C SER A 44 25.16 6.49 0.26
N LEU A 45 24.02 7.05 -0.17
CA LEU A 45 23.68 8.47 0.04
C LEU A 45 22.70 8.69 1.19
N PHE A 46 21.75 7.76 1.40
CA PHE A 46 20.75 7.91 2.45
C PHE A 46 21.22 7.27 3.77
N PRO A 47 20.84 7.86 4.92
CA PRO A 47 21.09 7.26 6.23
C PRO A 47 20.50 5.85 6.37
N ASP A 48 21.10 5.01 7.20
CA ASP A 48 20.66 3.61 7.40
C ASP A 48 19.19 3.46 7.81
N GLY A 49 18.64 4.43 8.52
CA GLY A 49 17.23 4.44 8.94
C GLY A 49 16.22 4.72 7.83
N VAL A 50 16.68 5.13 6.64
CA VAL A 50 15.80 5.37 5.49
C VAL A 50 15.48 4.04 4.81
N GLN A 51 14.18 3.74 4.68
CA GLN A 51 13.72 2.55 3.96
C GLN A 51 13.74 2.80 2.45
N LEU A 52 14.40 1.90 1.73
CA LEU A 52 14.48 1.94 0.26
C LEU A 52 13.43 1.02 -0.35
N ASN A 53 12.59 1.58 -1.20
CA ASN A 53 11.46 0.91 -1.82
C ASN A 53 11.68 0.74 -3.33
N ILE A 54 11.35 -0.44 -3.86
CA ILE A 54 11.12 -0.68 -5.29
C ILE A 54 9.61 -0.70 -5.54
N ASN A 55 9.16 -0.09 -6.64
CA ASN A 55 7.73 0.05 -6.93
C ASN A 55 7.37 -0.44 -8.32
N ASP A 56 6.20 -1.09 -8.47
CA ASP A 56 5.72 -1.53 -9.80
C ASP A 56 4.20 -1.78 -9.80
N TYR A 57 3.56 -1.54 -10.96
CA TYR A 57 2.20 -2.00 -11.24
C TYR A 57 2.17 -3.45 -11.72
N TRP A 58 3.28 -3.95 -12.30
CA TRP A 58 3.42 -5.31 -12.75
C TRP A 58 3.70 -6.24 -11.57
N THR A 59 2.66 -6.90 -11.07
CA THR A 59 2.75 -7.77 -9.88
C THR A 59 2.91 -9.25 -10.22
N GLY A 60 3.37 -9.55 -11.45
CA GLY A 60 3.65 -10.90 -11.93
C GLY A 60 4.86 -11.58 -11.24
N PRO A 61 5.14 -12.86 -11.57
CA PRO A 61 6.30 -13.58 -11.03
C PRO A 61 7.65 -12.91 -11.31
N GLU A 62 7.74 -12.19 -12.42
CA GLU A 62 8.94 -11.50 -12.87
C GLU A 62 9.37 -10.40 -11.90
N TYR A 63 8.40 -9.67 -11.33
CA TYR A 63 8.69 -8.62 -10.35
C TYR A 63 9.32 -9.19 -9.07
N ALA A 64 8.71 -10.23 -8.51
CA ALA A 64 9.28 -10.90 -7.35
C ALA A 64 10.65 -11.55 -7.66
N SER A 65 10.87 -12.00 -8.89
CA SER A 65 12.17 -12.53 -9.36
C SER A 65 13.22 -11.44 -9.45
N GLN A 66 12.87 -10.27 -9.98
CA GLN A 66 13.75 -9.11 -10.03
C GLN A 66 14.19 -8.67 -8.63
N VAL A 67 13.23 -8.56 -7.70
CA VAL A 67 13.53 -8.16 -6.32
C VAL A 67 14.50 -9.15 -5.66
N ARG A 68 14.26 -10.46 -5.81
CA ARG A 68 15.17 -11.49 -5.27
C ARG A 68 16.56 -11.45 -5.91
N ASP A 69 16.65 -11.20 -7.21
CA ASP A 69 17.94 -11.07 -7.91
C ASP A 69 18.72 -9.87 -7.36
N LEU A 70 18.09 -8.73 -7.25
CA LEU A 70 18.70 -7.50 -6.71
C LEU A 70 19.21 -7.70 -5.28
N ILE A 71 18.40 -8.31 -4.40
CA ILE A 71 18.79 -8.62 -3.02
C ILE A 71 19.97 -9.59 -3.00
N LYS A 72 19.92 -10.66 -3.80
CA LYS A 72 21.00 -11.65 -3.90
C LYS A 72 22.33 -11.03 -4.30
N ARG A 73 22.30 -9.97 -5.11
CA ARG A 73 23.48 -9.22 -5.54
C ARG A 73 23.90 -8.13 -4.57
N GLY A 74 23.24 -8.00 -3.44
CA GLY A 74 23.59 -7.07 -2.36
C GLY A 74 22.99 -5.67 -2.49
N ALA A 75 21.88 -5.51 -3.24
CA ALA A 75 21.09 -4.28 -3.19
C ALA A 75 20.31 -4.21 -1.87
N LYS A 76 20.36 -3.08 -1.17
CA LYS A 76 19.50 -2.82 -0.03
C LYS A 76 18.11 -2.46 -0.55
N ILE A 77 17.15 -3.36 -0.34
CA ILE A 77 15.72 -3.14 -0.60
C ILE A 77 14.99 -3.50 0.68
N ASP A 78 14.31 -2.53 1.28
CA ASP A 78 13.64 -2.72 2.57
C ASP A 78 12.15 -3.01 2.41
N VAL A 79 11.55 -2.56 1.30
CA VAL A 79 10.12 -2.64 1.04
C VAL A 79 9.86 -2.95 -0.43
N ILE A 80 8.87 -3.81 -0.70
CA ILE A 80 8.36 -4.04 -2.04
C ILE A 80 7.04 -3.26 -2.24
N GLY A 81 7.09 -2.25 -3.10
CA GLY A 81 5.95 -1.43 -3.48
C GLY A 81 5.07 -2.10 -4.53
N SER A 82 3.78 -1.86 -4.48
CA SER A 82 2.81 -2.37 -5.44
C SER A 82 1.78 -1.29 -5.74
N GLN A 83 1.56 -1.03 -7.02
CA GLN A 83 0.47 -0.17 -7.46
C GLN A 83 -0.80 -1.00 -7.64
N MET A 84 -1.94 -0.42 -7.32
CA MET A 84 -3.26 -0.98 -7.62
C MET A 84 -4.19 0.12 -8.13
N HIS A 85 -4.40 0.14 -9.42
CA HIS A 85 -5.20 1.16 -10.08
C HIS A 85 -6.46 0.56 -10.71
N LEU A 86 -7.60 1.08 -10.32
CA LEU A 86 -8.88 0.91 -10.99
C LEU A 86 -9.19 2.21 -11.75
N PHE A 87 -8.43 2.45 -12.84
CA PHE A 87 -8.56 3.67 -13.64
C PHE A 87 -9.82 3.67 -14.51
N ASP A 88 -10.19 2.51 -15.05
CA ASP A 88 -11.38 2.39 -15.87
C ASP A 88 -12.65 2.41 -15.00
N PRO A 89 -13.55 3.38 -15.18
CA PRO A 89 -14.84 3.44 -14.49
C PRO A 89 -15.67 2.16 -14.64
N GLN A 90 -15.53 1.45 -15.76
CA GLN A 90 -16.25 0.21 -16.01
C GLN A 90 -15.81 -0.90 -15.05
N GLN A 91 -14.55 -0.95 -14.64
CA GLN A 91 -14.09 -1.91 -13.63
C GLN A 91 -14.84 -1.75 -12.30
N CYS A 92 -15.08 -0.51 -11.88
CA CYS A 92 -15.83 -0.24 -10.65
C CYS A 92 -17.31 -0.60 -10.77
N LEU A 93 -17.92 -0.41 -11.95
CA LEU A 93 -19.29 -0.87 -12.24
C LEU A 93 -19.35 -2.40 -12.24
N ASP A 94 -18.37 -3.06 -12.81
CA ASP A 94 -18.26 -4.51 -12.88
C ASP A 94 -18.10 -5.13 -11.49
N ILE A 95 -17.28 -4.54 -10.62
CA ILE A 95 -17.16 -4.95 -9.21
C ILE A 95 -18.51 -4.78 -8.49
N ALA A 96 -19.20 -3.65 -8.71
CA ALA A 96 -20.51 -3.40 -8.13
C ALA A 96 -21.59 -4.38 -8.64
N ALA A 97 -21.40 -4.94 -9.84
CA ALA A 97 -22.24 -5.99 -10.42
C ALA A 97 -21.82 -7.41 -9.98
N GLY A 98 -20.82 -7.56 -9.11
CA GLY A 98 -20.37 -8.84 -8.59
C GLY A 98 -19.33 -9.57 -9.44
N LYS A 99 -18.71 -8.92 -10.44
CA LYS A 99 -17.61 -9.53 -11.19
C LYS A 99 -16.34 -9.65 -10.32
N HIS A 100 -15.57 -10.69 -10.59
CA HIS A 100 -14.33 -11.01 -9.86
C HIS A 100 -13.14 -10.14 -10.31
N ILE A 101 -13.20 -8.84 -10.02
CA ILE A 101 -12.09 -7.89 -10.18
C ILE A 101 -11.63 -7.50 -8.78
N GLN A 102 -10.34 -7.62 -8.48
CA GLN A 102 -9.79 -7.42 -7.15
C GLN A 102 -10.51 -8.26 -6.07
N SER A 103 -10.90 -9.49 -6.44
CA SER A 103 -11.50 -10.41 -5.47
C SER A 103 -10.53 -10.74 -4.33
N PRO A 104 -11.02 -11.18 -3.15
CA PRO A 104 -10.15 -11.55 -2.03
C PRO A 104 -9.08 -12.57 -2.40
N GLN A 105 -9.37 -13.51 -3.27
CA GLN A 105 -8.42 -14.52 -3.77
C GLN A 105 -7.33 -13.87 -4.64
N GLN A 106 -7.70 -12.99 -5.57
CA GLN A 106 -6.75 -12.29 -6.44
C GLN A 106 -5.83 -11.39 -5.62
N VAL A 107 -6.39 -10.58 -4.71
CA VAL A 107 -5.62 -9.70 -3.83
C VAL A 107 -4.63 -10.50 -2.98
N ARG A 108 -5.10 -11.58 -2.30
CA ARG A 108 -4.23 -12.44 -1.49
C ARG A 108 -3.12 -13.09 -2.33
N SER A 109 -3.44 -13.55 -3.54
CA SER A 109 -2.47 -14.15 -4.46
C SER A 109 -1.34 -13.19 -4.82
N VAL A 110 -1.67 -11.93 -5.12
CA VAL A 110 -0.69 -10.89 -5.42
C VAL A 110 0.17 -10.60 -4.18
N ILE A 111 -0.45 -10.28 -3.06
CA ILE A 111 0.29 -9.91 -1.84
C ILE A 111 1.18 -11.06 -1.35
N ASN A 112 0.70 -12.29 -1.36
CA ASN A 112 1.51 -13.45 -0.96
C ASN A 112 2.72 -13.67 -1.91
N ARG A 113 2.55 -13.44 -3.21
CA ARG A 113 3.64 -13.52 -4.18
C ARG A 113 4.72 -12.48 -3.89
N LEU A 114 4.33 -11.25 -3.60
CA LEU A 114 5.26 -10.18 -3.26
C LEU A 114 5.94 -10.45 -1.91
N ALA A 115 5.18 -10.84 -0.91
CA ALA A 115 5.70 -11.19 0.41
C ALA A 115 6.66 -12.39 0.40
N ALA A 116 6.56 -13.28 -0.59
CA ALA A 116 7.52 -14.38 -0.79
C ALA A 116 8.95 -13.92 -1.12
N THR A 117 9.17 -12.63 -1.33
CA THR A 117 10.52 -12.02 -1.39
C THR A 117 11.17 -11.87 -0.02
N GLY A 118 10.41 -12.03 1.07
CA GLY A 118 10.83 -11.78 2.45
C GLY A 118 10.67 -10.33 2.90
N LEU A 119 10.17 -9.45 2.04
CA LEU A 119 9.97 -8.02 2.33
C LEU A 119 8.52 -7.71 2.74
N PRO A 120 8.32 -6.68 3.57
CA PRO A 120 6.99 -6.11 3.78
C PRO A 120 6.48 -5.47 2.48
N VAL A 121 5.16 -5.51 2.30
CA VAL A 121 4.49 -4.99 1.10
C VAL A 121 3.86 -3.64 1.39
N HIS A 122 4.14 -2.65 0.56
CA HIS A 122 3.50 -1.35 0.57
C HIS A 122 2.62 -1.19 -0.69
N LEU A 123 1.32 -1.04 -0.52
CA LEU A 123 0.49 -0.52 -1.61
C LEU A 123 0.78 0.97 -1.75
N SER A 124 1.77 1.26 -2.58
CA SER A 124 2.39 2.58 -2.74
C SER A 124 1.49 3.55 -3.51
N GLU A 125 0.63 3.03 -4.37
CA GLU A 125 -0.24 3.81 -5.21
C GLU A 125 -1.58 3.11 -5.38
N ILE A 126 -2.65 3.73 -4.87
CA ILE A 126 -4.01 3.22 -5.00
C ILE A 126 -4.87 4.23 -5.73
N THR A 127 -5.53 3.79 -6.80
CA THR A 127 -6.59 4.54 -7.46
C THR A 127 -7.87 3.71 -7.53
N ILE A 128 -8.97 4.27 -7.06
CA ILE A 128 -10.31 3.70 -7.21
C ILE A 128 -11.19 4.79 -7.79
N THR A 129 -11.55 4.65 -9.05
CA THR A 129 -12.33 5.66 -9.78
C THR A 129 -13.81 5.61 -9.40
N SER A 130 -14.42 6.78 -9.20
CA SER A 130 -15.87 6.90 -9.19
C SER A 130 -16.39 6.69 -10.63
N PRO A 131 -17.32 5.75 -10.88
CA PRO A 131 -17.83 5.49 -12.24
C PRO A 131 -18.42 6.73 -12.92
N ASN A 132 -18.93 7.66 -12.13
CA ASN A 132 -19.36 8.99 -12.55
C ASN A 132 -19.35 9.92 -11.32
N ASN A 133 -19.47 11.22 -11.53
CA ASN A 133 -19.38 12.21 -10.45
C ASN A 133 -20.75 12.46 -9.77
N ASN A 134 -21.66 11.51 -9.77
CA ASN A 134 -22.93 11.60 -9.04
C ASN A 134 -22.90 10.81 -7.73
N LYS A 135 -23.94 10.96 -6.91
CA LYS A 135 -24.06 10.29 -5.60
C LYS A 135 -23.93 8.76 -5.70
N ARG A 136 -24.44 8.13 -6.78
CA ARG A 136 -24.35 6.68 -6.99
C ARG A 136 -22.92 6.24 -7.27
N GLY A 137 -22.23 6.94 -8.17
CA GLY A 137 -20.83 6.65 -8.50
C GLY A 137 -19.90 6.83 -7.30
N GLN A 138 -20.06 7.91 -6.54
CA GLN A 138 -19.33 8.13 -5.31
C GLN A 138 -19.60 7.04 -4.26
N LYS A 139 -20.83 6.54 -4.17
CA LYS A 139 -21.17 5.41 -3.28
C LYS A 139 -20.47 4.12 -3.71
N ILE A 140 -20.42 3.84 -5.01
CA ILE A 140 -19.68 2.67 -5.55
C ILE A 140 -18.20 2.79 -5.19
N GLN A 141 -17.57 3.93 -5.46
CA GLN A 141 -16.18 4.20 -5.07
C GLN A 141 -15.97 3.96 -3.57
N ALA A 142 -16.84 4.51 -2.71
CA ALA A 142 -16.73 4.40 -1.27
C ALA A 142 -16.84 2.95 -0.76
N VAL A 143 -17.76 2.16 -1.31
CA VAL A 143 -17.95 0.74 -0.93
C VAL A 143 -16.73 -0.09 -1.35
N ILE A 144 -16.25 0.09 -2.58
CA ILE A 144 -15.05 -0.60 -3.07
C ILE A 144 -13.85 -0.23 -2.21
N THR A 145 -13.64 1.07 -1.95
CA THR A 145 -12.56 1.58 -1.10
C THR A 145 -12.61 0.94 0.28
N ARG A 146 -13.77 0.99 0.95
CA ARG A 146 -13.92 0.40 2.28
C ARG A 146 -13.56 -1.09 2.30
N ASN A 147 -14.07 -1.85 1.34
CA ASN A 147 -13.88 -3.30 1.30
C ASN A 147 -12.44 -3.69 0.99
N LEU A 148 -11.80 -3.03 0.03
CA LEU A 148 -10.40 -3.29 -0.31
C LEU A 148 -9.46 -2.87 0.82
N TYR A 149 -9.66 -1.71 1.45
CA TYR A 149 -8.83 -1.28 2.58
C TYR A 149 -8.95 -2.25 3.77
N ARG A 150 -10.16 -2.74 4.09
CA ARG A 150 -10.33 -3.76 5.14
C ARG A 150 -9.61 -5.07 4.79
N LEU A 151 -9.66 -5.50 3.52
CA LEU A 151 -8.95 -6.68 3.07
C LEU A 151 -7.44 -6.49 3.19
N TRP A 152 -6.90 -5.41 2.64
CA TRP A 152 -5.46 -5.13 2.71
C TRP A 152 -4.95 -4.99 4.14
N PHE A 153 -5.64 -4.23 4.98
CA PHE A 153 -5.31 -4.08 6.40
C PHE A 153 -5.30 -5.41 7.18
N SER A 154 -6.07 -6.41 6.71
CA SER A 154 -6.11 -7.74 7.32
C SER A 154 -4.95 -8.65 6.93
N LEU A 155 -4.10 -8.25 5.98
CA LEU A 155 -3.00 -9.06 5.46
C LEU A 155 -1.71 -8.76 6.22
N GLU A 156 -1.10 -9.79 6.79
CA GLU A 156 0.09 -9.65 7.65
C GLU A 156 1.29 -8.95 6.99
N PRO A 157 1.61 -9.22 5.71
CA PRO A 157 2.75 -8.56 5.05
C PRO A 157 2.54 -7.08 4.76
N MET A 158 1.31 -6.57 4.90
CA MET A 158 0.97 -5.20 4.54
C MET A 158 1.51 -4.21 5.56
N MET A 159 2.42 -3.32 5.14
CA MET A 159 2.98 -2.29 5.97
C MET A 159 2.37 -0.91 5.78
N GLY A 160 1.77 -0.64 4.62
CA GLY A 160 1.20 0.66 4.31
C GLY A 160 0.32 0.65 3.07
N ILE A 161 -0.58 1.63 2.98
CA ILE A 161 -1.49 1.84 1.86
C ILE A 161 -1.55 3.33 1.58
N THR A 162 -1.16 3.76 0.38
CA THR A 162 -1.12 5.16 -0.03
C THR A 162 -2.10 5.41 -1.17
N TRP A 163 -3.00 6.37 -1.00
CA TRP A 163 -3.86 6.83 -2.08
C TRP A 163 -3.06 7.71 -3.04
N TRP A 164 -3.19 7.46 -4.37
CA TRP A 164 -2.38 8.12 -5.39
C TRP A 164 -2.71 9.60 -5.56
N ASN A 165 -3.92 9.89 -6.02
CA ASN A 165 -4.38 11.25 -6.26
C ASN A 165 -5.50 11.66 -5.31
N VAL A 166 -5.25 12.63 -4.45
CA VAL A 166 -6.18 13.00 -3.38
C VAL A 166 -7.37 13.83 -3.90
N VAL A 167 -7.16 14.63 -4.94
CA VAL A 167 -8.15 15.56 -5.50
C VAL A 167 -8.56 15.14 -6.90
N ASP A 168 -9.86 15.22 -7.23
CA ASP A 168 -10.38 14.96 -8.56
C ASP A 168 -9.67 15.85 -9.62
N GLY A 169 -9.24 15.24 -10.71
CA GLY A 169 -8.54 15.92 -11.80
C GLY A 169 -7.05 16.22 -11.57
N CYS A 170 -6.47 15.72 -10.46
CA CYS A 170 -5.04 15.84 -10.16
C CYS A 170 -4.27 14.52 -10.39
N GLY A 171 -4.84 13.56 -11.10
CA GLY A 171 -4.19 12.32 -11.50
C GLY A 171 -3.25 12.50 -12.70
N ALA A 172 -2.69 11.39 -13.19
CA ALA A 172 -1.88 11.39 -14.42
C ALA A 172 -2.72 11.79 -15.64
N VAL A 173 -2.04 12.13 -16.74
CA VAL A 173 -2.68 12.68 -17.95
C VAL A 173 -3.82 11.79 -18.51
N ASP A 174 -3.66 10.48 -18.39
CA ASP A 174 -4.63 9.49 -18.92
C ASP A 174 -5.61 8.99 -17.85
N GLU A 175 -5.59 9.53 -16.63
CA GLU A 175 -6.52 9.14 -15.59
C GLU A 175 -7.88 9.83 -15.76
N THR A 176 -8.94 9.08 -15.44
CA THR A 176 -10.27 9.68 -15.35
C THR A 176 -10.30 10.73 -14.24
N GLY A 177 -10.90 11.88 -14.49
CA GLY A 177 -10.88 13.02 -13.59
C GLY A 177 -11.63 12.87 -12.26
N VAL A 178 -12.10 11.67 -11.88
CA VAL A 178 -12.99 11.43 -10.72
C VAL A 178 -12.49 10.34 -9.76
N SER A 179 -11.17 10.21 -9.62
CA SER A 179 -10.52 9.21 -8.77
C SER A 179 -10.06 9.76 -7.40
N GLY A 180 -10.22 11.07 -7.15
CA GLY A 180 -9.86 11.68 -5.88
C GLY A 180 -10.74 11.27 -4.70
N LEU A 181 -10.25 11.56 -3.49
CA LEU A 181 -11.03 11.53 -2.24
C LEU A 181 -11.80 12.83 -2.03
N PHE A 182 -11.35 13.90 -2.67
CA PHE A 182 -11.98 15.20 -2.67
C PHE A 182 -12.37 15.60 -4.10
N THR A 183 -13.44 16.39 -4.21
CA THR A 183 -13.76 17.06 -5.47
C THR A 183 -12.73 18.13 -5.82
N LYS A 184 -12.78 18.70 -7.03
CA LYS A 184 -11.94 19.84 -7.42
C LYS A 184 -12.10 21.06 -6.50
N ASP A 185 -13.27 21.21 -5.88
CA ASP A 185 -13.58 22.27 -4.92
C ASP A 185 -13.21 21.88 -3.47
N MET A 186 -12.39 20.87 -3.28
CA MET A 186 -11.96 20.35 -1.97
C MET A 186 -13.09 19.86 -1.07
N ILE A 187 -14.24 19.46 -1.64
CA ILE A 187 -15.35 18.87 -0.90
C ILE A 187 -15.07 17.38 -0.69
N PRO A 188 -15.08 16.87 0.56
CA PRO A 188 -14.87 15.45 0.83
C PRO A 188 -15.92 14.56 0.16
N LYS A 189 -15.48 13.53 -0.56
CA LYS A 189 -16.34 12.53 -1.20
C LYS A 189 -16.69 11.40 -0.23
N GLN A 190 -17.65 10.54 -0.60
CA GLN A 190 -18.05 9.40 0.23
C GLN A 190 -16.89 8.44 0.51
N ALA A 191 -15.91 8.31 -0.40
CA ALA A 191 -14.72 7.49 -0.19
C ALA A 191 -13.81 8.06 0.93
N TYR A 192 -13.66 9.38 1.02
CA TYR A 192 -12.97 10.01 2.15
C TYR A 192 -13.64 9.67 3.48
N HIS A 193 -14.96 9.80 3.56
CA HIS A 193 -15.70 9.48 4.79
C HIS A 193 -15.57 7.99 5.16
N ALA A 194 -15.56 7.09 4.16
CA ALA A 194 -15.35 5.67 4.39
C ALA A 194 -13.95 5.38 4.97
N LEU A 195 -12.90 6.02 4.46
CA LEU A 195 -11.55 5.89 5.00
C LEU A 195 -11.42 6.53 6.37
N ASN A 196 -11.99 7.71 6.58
CA ASN A 196 -11.98 8.37 7.89
C ASN A 196 -12.64 7.49 8.97
N GLU A 197 -13.78 6.85 8.65
CA GLU A 197 -14.46 5.93 9.56
C GLU A 197 -13.57 4.71 9.88
N LEU A 198 -12.95 4.09 8.87
CA LEU A 198 -12.03 2.96 9.08
C LEU A 198 -10.83 3.36 9.96
N ILE A 199 -10.12 4.42 9.57
CA ILE A 199 -8.80 4.76 10.14
C ILE A 199 -8.94 5.42 11.51
N ASN A 200 -9.90 6.34 11.66
CA ASN A 200 -10.01 7.17 12.85
C ASN A 200 -11.01 6.64 13.89
N HIS A 201 -11.86 5.66 13.51
CA HIS A 201 -12.86 5.10 14.41
C HIS A 201 -12.77 3.59 14.50
N GLU A 202 -13.00 2.84 13.42
CA GLU A 202 -13.10 1.37 13.45
C GLU A 202 -11.77 0.70 13.83
N TRP A 203 -10.64 1.19 13.35
CA TRP A 203 -9.31 0.62 13.62
C TRP A 203 -8.63 1.17 14.86
N LYS A 204 -9.28 2.08 15.58
CA LYS A 204 -8.79 2.59 16.87
C LYS A 204 -9.46 1.86 18.02
N THR A 205 -8.68 1.04 18.71
CA THR A 205 -9.15 0.39 19.95
C THR A 205 -9.10 1.37 21.09
N LYS A 206 -10.28 1.70 21.65
CA LYS A 206 -10.43 2.54 22.85
C LYS A 206 -11.43 1.90 23.78
N GLY A 207 -11.24 2.00 25.08
CA GLY A 207 -12.20 1.49 26.06
C GLY A 207 -11.74 1.69 27.48
N VAL A 208 -12.67 1.50 28.40
CA VAL A 208 -12.42 1.43 29.84
C VAL A 208 -12.69 0.00 30.29
N ILE A 209 -11.75 -0.60 31.00
CA ILE A 209 -11.79 -1.98 31.44
C ILE A 209 -11.72 -2.01 32.95
N LYS A 210 -12.64 -2.72 33.59
CA LYS A 210 -12.56 -3.00 35.03
C LYS A 210 -11.55 -4.11 35.26
N VAL A 211 -10.68 -3.90 36.24
CA VAL A 211 -9.73 -4.92 36.70
C VAL A 211 -10.53 -6.03 37.38
N ASP A 212 -10.24 -7.27 37.06
CA ASP A 212 -10.88 -8.42 37.70
C ASP A 212 -10.34 -8.70 39.13
N SER A 213 -10.91 -9.68 39.81
CA SER A 213 -10.48 -10.10 41.14
C SER A 213 -9.04 -10.61 41.20
N CYS A 214 -8.49 -11.06 40.08
CA CYS A 214 -7.09 -11.49 39.95
C CYS A 214 -6.14 -10.33 39.64
N ARG A 215 -6.59 -9.07 39.63
CA ARG A 215 -5.85 -7.88 39.26
C ARG A 215 -5.29 -7.92 37.84
N GLN A 216 -5.99 -8.61 36.91
CA GLN A 216 -5.63 -8.72 35.52
C GLN A 216 -6.63 -7.96 34.65
N ILE A 217 -6.15 -7.46 33.52
CA ILE A 217 -6.98 -6.93 32.45
C ILE A 217 -6.72 -7.75 31.18
N LYS A 218 -7.77 -8.04 30.43
CA LYS A 218 -7.66 -8.70 29.12
C LYS A 218 -8.43 -7.86 28.10
N PHE A 219 -7.81 -7.56 27.00
CA PHE A 219 -8.47 -6.88 25.89
C PHE A 219 -8.02 -7.45 24.56
N ARG A 220 -8.82 -7.24 23.53
CA ARG A 220 -8.50 -7.53 22.14
C ARG A 220 -8.47 -6.20 21.38
N GLY A 221 -7.42 -5.99 20.61
CA GLY A 221 -7.25 -4.79 19.81
C GLY A 221 -6.52 -5.06 18.51
N PHE A 222 -6.44 -4.06 17.67
CA PHE A 222 -5.58 -4.09 16.48
C PHE A 222 -4.11 -4.02 16.88
N ARG A 223 -3.20 -4.50 16.03
CA ARG A 223 -1.75 -4.34 16.24
C ARG A 223 -1.39 -2.86 16.29
N GLY A 224 -0.46 -2.48 17.14
CA GLY A 224 0.00 -1.10 17.26
C GLY A 224 0.34 -0.67 18.67
N ASN A 225 0.60 0.63 18.83
CA ASN A 225 0.95 1.24 20.10
C ASN A 225 -0.32 1.56 20.91
N TYR A 226 -0.29 1.18 22.18
CA TYR A 226 -1.34 1.44 23.16
C TYR A 226 -0.80 2.25 24.32
N VAL A 227 -1.61 3.17 24.80
CA VAL A 227 -1.39 3.86 26.08
C VAL A 227 -2.44 3.34 27.05
N ILE A 228 -2.00 2.67 28.11
CA ILE A 228 -2.84 2.15 29.17
C ILE A 228 -2.66 3.05 30.39
N SER A 229 -3.76 3.64 30.87
CA SER A 229 -3.76 4.48 32.07
C SER A 229 -4.66 3.87 33.14
N TRP A 230 -4.23 3.95 34.40
CA TRP A 230 -5.02 3.48 35.55
C TRP A 230 -4.81 4.41 36.75
N ILE A 231 -5.71 4.33 37.72
CA ILE A 231 -5.59 5.07 38.98
C ILE A 231 -5.08 4.08 40.03
N ASP A 232 -3.99 4.44 40.72
CA ASP A 232 -3.43 3.64 41.82
C ASP A 232 -4.23 3.81 43.12
N GLU A 233 -3.84 3.09 44.16
CA GLU A 233 -4.49 3.12 45.50
C GLU A 233 -4.37 4.50 46.17
N SER A 234 -3.42 5.31 45.75
CA SER A 234 -3.19 6.69 46.26
C SER A 234 -3.93 7.76 45.46
N GLY A 235 -4.68 7.36 44.40
CA GLY A 235 -5.43 8.29 43.54
C GLY A 235 -4.59 8.89 42.39
N ASN A 236 -3.36 8.45 42.20
CA ASN A 236 -2.51 8.96 41.11
C ASN A 236 -2.81 8.26 39.79
N VAL A 237 -2.80 9.02 38.69
CA VAL A 237 -2.90 8.45 37.34
C VAL A 237 -1.54 7.93 36.91
N LEU A 238 -1.44 6.64 36.72
CA LEU A 238 -0.27 5.97 36.14
C LEU A 238 -0.53 5.65 34.68
N THR A 239 0.52 5.68 33.87
CA THR A 239 0.43 5.44 32.42
C THR A 239 1.56 4.53 31.97
N LYS A 240 1.26 3.57 31.08
CA LYS A 240 2.24 2.68 30.45
C LYS A 240 1.96 2.54 28.97
N GLU A 241 3.01 2.63 28.18
CA GLU A 241 2.97 2.30 26.75
C GLU A 241 3.18 0.81 26.55
N TYR A 242 2.45 0.27 25.60
CA TYR A 242 2.50 -1.15 25.23
C TYR A 242 2.36 -1.29 23.72
N TYR A 243 3.22 -2.09 23.10
CA TYR A 243 3.12 -2.44 21.68
C TYR A 243 2.51 -3.83 21.50
N LEU A 244 1.33 -3.89 20.92
CA LEU A 244 0.67 -5.14 20.55
C LEU A 244 1.18 -5.59 19.17
N LYS A 245 1.89 -6.73 19.16
CA LYS A 245 2.46 -7.33 17.94
C LYS A 245 1.41 -8.06 17.11
#